data_d59ca5d97eacfab52f283e89c2e5f8ea
#
_entry.id   d59ca5d97eacfab52f283e89c2e5f8ea
#
_cell.length_a   1.000
_cell.length_b   1.000
_cell.length_c   1.000
_cell.angle_alpha   90.00
_cell.angle_beta   90.00
_cell.angle_gamma   90.00
#
_symmetry.space_group_name_H-M   'P 1'
#
loop_
_entity.id
_entity.type
_entity.pdbx_description
1 polymer ?
#
loop_
_entity_poly.entity_id
_entity_poly.type
_entity_poly.pdbx_seq_one_letter_code
_entity_poly.pdbx_strand_id
1 'polypeptide(L)'
;MGKNNGHIRFVVGLGSCGIAAGAKDLYEELASKIKSHTNASLSHTSCNGMCFKEPILEVFYPDGNHLMLGNIHKKDVDKVLEPLLTQKSVDEKFVIENSRQPDKKESFRQKQHKIVLENCGIIDPDNITPYIEKGGYKAIKKVLSSMTPEQVIE
;
A
#
# COMPACT_ATOMS: atom_id res chain seq x y z
N MET A 1 -12.38 13.22 0.47
CA MET A 1 -12.48 11.81 0.91
C MET A 1 -13.66 11.18 0.18
N GLY A 2 -13.41 10.49 -0.93
CA GLY A 2 -14.45 9.76 -1.65
C GLY A 2 -15.01 8.64 -0.77
N LYS A 3 -16.33 8.55 -0.66
CA LYS A 3 -17.02 7.44 0.01
C LYS A 3 -16.66 6.16 -0.76
N ASN A 4 -15.83 5.30 -0.16
CA ASN A 4 -15.56 3.95 -0.68
C ASN A 4 -16.84 3.13 -0.56
N ASN A 5 -17.63 3.05 -1.64
CA ASN A 5 -18.87 2.28 -1.73
C ASN A 5 -18.62 0.77 -1.62
N GLY A 6 -18.27 0.27 -0.44
CA GLY A 6 -18.09 -1.18 -0.21
C GLY A 6 -16.87 -1.79 -0.91
N HIS A 7 -15.94 -0.98 -1.43
CA HIS A 7 -14.83 -1.43 -2.27
C HIS A 7 -13.57 -1.73 -1.43
N ILE A 8 -13.01 -2.92 -1.60
CA ILE A 8 -11.78 -3.37 -0.94
C ILE A 8 -10.60 -3.13 -1.89
N ARG A 9 -9.55 -2.48 -1.40
CA ARG A 9 -8.34 -2.25 -2.19
C ARG A 9 -7.18 -3.09 -1.66
N PHE A 10 -6.63 -3.93 -2.53
CA PHE A 10 -5.43 -4.72 -2.30
C PHE A 10 -4.22 -3.99 -2.89
N VAL A 11 -3.12 -3.94 -2.15
CA VAL A 11 -1.88 -3.27 -2.56
C VAL A 11 -0.69 -4.20 -2.30
N VAL A 12 0.06 -4.55 -3.31
CA VAL A 12 1.25 -5.40 -3.20
C VAL A 12 2.52 -4.54 -3.29
N GLY A 13 3.48 -4.78 -2.41
CA GLY A 13 4.80 -4.15 -2.47
C GLY A 13 5.63 -4.71 -3.64
N LEU A 14 5.85 -3.91 -4.69
CA LEU A 14 6.66 -4.28 -5.85
C LEU A 14 8.01 -3.53 -5.91
N GLY A 15 8.55 -3.16 -4.75
CA GLY A 15 9.95 -2.72 -4.66
C GLY A 15 10.93 -3.86 -4.97
N SER A 16 12.20 -3.54 -5.19
CA SER A 16 13.24 -4.53 -5.56
C SER A 16 13.30 -5.71 -4.59
N CYS A 17 13.20 -5.45 -3.27
CA CYS A 17 13.18 -6.52 -2.26
C CYS A 17 11.92 -7.39 -2.36
N GLY A 18 10.76 -6.78 -2.60
CA GLY A 18 9.50 -7.49 -2.78
C GLY A 18 9.54 -8.40 -4.00
N ILE A 19 10.01 -7.89 -5.14
CA ILE A 19 10.17 -8.68 -6.37
C ILE A 19 11.12 -9.85 -6.14
N ALA A 20 12.27 -9.62 -5.50
CA ALA A 20 13.22 -10.68 -5.17
C ALA A 20 12.63 -11.74 -4.22
N ALA A 21 11.69 -11.36 -3.35
CA ALA A 21 10.98 -12.26 -2.45
C ALA A 21 9.77 -12.97 -3.10
N GLY A 22 9.43 -12.67 -4.36
CA GLY A 22 8.32 -13.29 -5.09
C GLY A 22 7.02 -12.48 -5.12
N ALA A 23 7.07 -11.17 -4.85
CA ALA A 23 5.89 -10.30 -4.85
C ALA A 23 5.24 -10.19 -6.24
N LYS A 24 6.02 -10.34 -7.32
CA LYS A 24 5.49 -10.33 -8.68
C LYS A 24 4.55 -11.52 -8.90
N ASP A 25 4.95 -12.73 -8.50
CA ASP A 25 4.13 -13.93 -8.63
C ASP A 25 2.86 -13.82 -7.77
N LEU A 26 2.97 -13.23 -6.57
CA LEU A 26 1.83 -12.91 -5.71
C LEU A 26 0.86 -11.96 -6.40
N TYR A 27 1.36 -10.88 -6.99
CA TYR A 27 0.56 -9.88 -7.70
C TYR A 27 -0.20 -10.49 -8.87
N GLU A 28 0.49 -11.27 -9.71
CA GLU A 28 -0.11 -11.94 -10.88
C GLU A 28 -1.20 -12.93 -10.48
N GLU A 29 -1.00 -13.70 -9.41
CA GLU A 29 -2.00 -14.62 -8.88
C GLU A 29 -3.23 -13.87 -8.33
N LEU A 30 -3.02 -12.82 -7.53
CA LEU A 30 -4.09 -11.96 -7.05
C LEU A 30 -4.86 -11.30 -8.21
N ALA A 31 -4.14 -10.79 -9.22
CA ALA A 31 -4.74 -10.17 -10.39
C ALA A 31 -5.66 -11.13 -11.15
N SER A 32 -5.27 -12.40 -11.27
CA SER A 32 -6.09 -13.41 -11.94
C SER A 32 -7.41 -13.69 -11.21
N LYS A 33 -7.37 -13.70 -9.88
CA LYS A 33 -8.51 -14.07 -9.02
C LYS A 33 -9.43 -12.87 -8.72
N ILE A 34 -8.87 -11.69 -8.48
CA ILE A 34 -9.65 -10.49 -8.14
C ILE A 34 -10.51 -10.01 -9.33
N LYS A 35 -10.16 -10.32 -10.57
CA LYS A 35 -10.96 -9.95 -11.76
C LYS A 35 -12.43 -10.36 -11.67
N SER A 36 -12.76 -11.42 -10.97
CA SER A 36 -14.14 -11.89 -10.78
C SER A 36 -14.91 -11.13 -9.68
N HIS A 37 -14.24 -10.26 -8.91
CA HIS A 37 -14.80 -9.55 -7.78
C HIS A 37 -14.98 -8.06 -8.10
N THR A 38 -16.22 -7.63 -8.38
CA THR A 38 -16.54 -6.24 -8.74
C THR A 38 -16.35 -5.24 -7.60
N ASN A 39 -16.28 -5.73 -6.35
CA ASN A 39 -16.08 -4.94 -5.14
C ASN A 39 -14.62 -4.91 -4.66
N ALA A 40 -13.68 -5.35 -5.49
CA ALA A 40 -12.27 -5.39 -5.14
C ALA A 40 -11.40 -4.81 -6.27
N SER A 41 -10.29 -4.18 -5.90
CA SER A 41 -9.25 -3.75 -6.83
C SER A 41 -7.87 -4.13 -6.34
N LEU A 42 -6.96 -4.28 -7.28
CA LEU A 42 -5.55 -4.56 -7.03
C LEU A 42 -4.71 -3.41 -7.58
N SER A 43 -3.80 -2.94 -6.76
CA SER A 43 -2.77 -1.98 -7.14
C SER A 43 -1.42 -2.40 -6.54
N HIS A 44 -0.39 -1.64 -6.82
CA HIS A 44 0.92 -1.89 -6.24
C HIS A 44 1.53 -0.61 -5.66
N THR A 45 2.58 -0.79 -4.89
CA THR A 45 3.37 0.30 -4.31
C THR A 45 4.84 -0.06 -4.32
N SER A 46 5.69 0.93 -4.06
CA SER A 46 7.12 0.71 -3.84
C SER A 46 7.40 0.17 -2.43
N CYS A 47 8.67 0.03 -2.07
CA CYS A 47 9.08 -0.46 -0.76
C CYS A 47 8.65 0.47 0.37
N ASN A 48 8.06 -0.09 1.42
CA ASN A 48 7.66 0.62 2.64
C ASN A 48 8.70 0.55 3.78
N GLY A 49 9.90 0.02 3.50
CA GLY A 49 11.01 -0.12 4.45
C GLY A 49 11.02 -1.43 5.24
N MET A 50 10.05 -2.32 5.05
CA MET A 50 9.93 -3.59 5.77
C MET A 50 10.41 -4.80 4.93
N CYS A 51 11.58 -4.70 4.31
CA CYS A 51 12.13 -5.72 3.40
C CYS A 51 12.19 -7.12 4.02
N PHE A 52 12.38 -7.21 5.34
CA PHE A 52 12.42 -8.47 6.08
C PHE A 52 11.06 -9.18 6.22
N LYS A 53 9.98 -8.53 5.79
CA LYS A 53 8.60 -9.07 5.78
C LYS A 53 8.04 -9.28 4.38
N GLU A 54 8.81 -9.00 3.35
CA GLU A 54 8.37 -9.22 1.96
C GLU A 54 8.14 -10.71 1.63
N PRO A 55 7.21 -11.04 0.73
CA PRO A 55 6.26 -10.14 0.07
C PRO A 55 5.20 -9.59 1.02
N ILE A 56 4.85 -8.30 0.82
CA ILE A 56 3.85 -7.59 1.63
C ILE A 56 2.57 -7.38 0.82
N LEU A 57 1.45 -7.65 1.47
CA LEU A 57 0.10 -7.37 0.98
C LEU A 57 -0.61 -6.44 1.97
N GLU A 58 -1.01 -5.27 1.51
CA GLU A 58 -1.85 -4.35 2.28
C GLU A 58 -3.30 -4.43 1.78
N VAL A 59 -4.25 -4.40 2.69
CA VAL A 59 -5.69 -4.44 2.39
C VAL A 59 -6.38 -3.28 3.07
N PHE A 60 -7.02 -2.43 2.28
CA PHE A 60 -7.78 -1.27 2.74
C PHE A 60 -9.26 -1.55 2.57
N TYR A 61 -9.99 -1.49 3.66
CA TYR A 61 -11.42 -1.75 3.70
C TYR A 61 -12.25 -0.46 3.60
N PRO A 62 -13.49 -0.55 3.11
CA PRO A 62 -14.37 0.61 2.92
C PRO A 62 -14.74 1.33 4.24
N ASP A 63 -14.68 0.63 5.36
CA ASP A 63 -14.91 1.16 6.71
C ASP A 63 -13.71 1.95 7.28
N GLY A 64 -12.63 2.09 6.49
CA GLY A 64 -11.40 2.76 6.91
C GLY A 64 -10.41 1.85 7.62
N ASN A 65 -10.75 0.59 7.85
CA ASN A 65 -9.82 -0.36 8.43
C ASN A 65 -8.72 -0.76 7.44
N HIS A 66 -7.56 -1.08 7.98
CA HIS A 66 -6.36 -1.47 7.26
C HIS A 66 -5.76 -2.74 7.88
N LEU A 67 -5.38 -3.66 7.02
CA LEU A 67 -4.67 -4.88 7.38
C LEU A 67 -3.40 -5.00 6.54
N MET A 68 -2.27 -5.25 7.18
CA MET A 68 -1.01 -5.50 6.51
C MET A 68 -0.54 -6.91 6.82
N LEU A 69 -0.25 -7.65 5.76
CA LEU A 69 0.24 -9.02 5.80
C LEU A 69 1.65 -9.09 5.22
N GLY A 70 2.51 -9.94 5.79
CA GLY A 70 3.86 -10.17 5.30
C GLY A 70 4.17 -11.65 5.11
N ASN A 71 5.23 -11.92 4.36
CA ASN A 71 5.63 -13.27 3.95
C ASN A 71 4.49 -14.01 3.22
N ILE A 72 3.67 -13.28 2.45
CA ILE A 72 2.57 -13.83 1.66
C ILE A 72 3.10 -14.21 0.28
N HIS A 73 3.12 -15.48 -0.02
CA HIS A 73 3.54 -15.98 -1.32
C HIS A 73 2.33 -16.40 -2.18
N LYS A 74 2.56 -16.60 -3.48
CA LYS A 74 1.57 -17.09 -4.44
C LYS A 74 0.75 -18.28 -3.90
N LYS A 75 1.40 -19.28 -3.29
CA LYS A 75 0.77 -20.48 -2.71
C LYS A 75 -0.21 -20.23 -1.57
N ASP A 76 -0.14 -19.05 -0.96
CA ASP A 76 -0.97 -18.68 0.19
C ASP A 76 -2.24 -17.91 -0.23
N VAL A 77 -2.32 -17.47 -1.49
CA VAL A 77 -3.43 -16.63 -2.00
C VAL A 77 -4.79 -17.29 -1.77
N ASP A 78 -4.93 -18.59 -2.07
CA ASP A 78 -6.20 -19.30 -1.87
C ASP A 78 -6.68 -19.36 -0.41
N LYS A 79 -5.72 -19.32 0.52
CA LYS A 79 -6.01 -19.35 1.96
C LYS A 79 -6.41 -18.00 2.52
N VAL A 80 -5.88 -16.90 1.93
CA VAL A 80 -6.08 -15.55 2.48
C VAL A 80 -7.13 -14.74 1.72
N LEU A 81 -7.33 -14.97 0.42
CA LEU A 81 -8.17 -14.12 -0.42
C LEU A 81 -9.63 -14.10 0.04
N GLU A 82 -10.25 -15.28 0.22
CA GLU A 82 -11.65 -15.37 0.63
C GLU A 82 -11.90 -14.80 2.05
N PRO A 83 -11.07 -15.09 3.07
CA PRO A 83 -11.12 -14.37 4.35
C PRO A 83 -11.01 -12.86 4.21
N LEU A 84 -10.09 -12.35 3.37
CA LEU A 84 -9.89 -10.91 3.17
C LEU A 84 -11.11 -10.25 2.51
N LEU A 85 -11.69 -10.88 1.49
CA LEU A 85 -12.88 -10.39 0.79
C LEU A 85 -14.13 -10.38 1.70
N THR A 86 -14.24 -11.36 2.60
CA THR A 86 -15.35 -11.48 3.54
C THR A 86 -15.09 -10.84 4.91
N GLN A 87 -13.96 -10.13 5.04
CA GLN A 87 -13.52 -9.44 6.27
C GLN A 87 -13.40 -10.37 7.50
N LYS A 88 -13.10 -11.63 7.27
CA LYS A 88 -12.80 -12.61 8.32
C LYS A 88 -11.33 -12.53 8.73
N SER A 89 -10.99 -13.16 9.85
CA SER A 89 -9.60 -13.27 10.30
C SER A 89 -8.78 -14.16 9.38
N VAL A 90 -7.53 -13.78 9.18
CA VAL A 90 -6.50 -14.59 8.53
C VAL A 90 -5.54 -15.15 9.59
N ASP A 91 -4.71 -16.13 9.21
CA ASP A 91 -3.69 -16.70 10.09
C ASP A 91 -2.75 -15.61 10.64
N GLU A 92 -2.63 -15.51 11.96
CA GLU A 92 -1.85 -14.47 12.66
C GLU A 92 -0.36 -14.46 12.27
N LYS A 93 0.17 -15.58 11.78
CA LYS A 93 1.57 -15.63 11.31
C LYS A 93 1.87 -14.66 10.16
N PHE A 94 0.85 -14.32 9.36
CA PHE A 94 0.96 -13.37 8.26
C PHE A 94 0.73 -11.93 8.72
N VAL A 95 0.05 -11.69 9.82
CA VAL A 95 -0.37 -10.36 10.25
C VAL A 95 0.82 -9.55 10.77
N ILE A 96 1.10 -8.42 10.12
CA ILE A 96 2.05 -7.41 10.57
C ILE A 96 1.32 -6.34 11.37
N GLU A 97 0.20 -5.85 10.83
CA GLU A 97 -0.60 -4.77 11.40
C GLU A 97 -2.08 -5.00 11.11
N ASN A 98 -2.93 -4.72 12.10
CA ASN A 98 -4.38 -4.79 11.96
C ASN A 98 -5.01 -3.62 12.73
N SER A 99 -5.58 -2.64 12.01
CA SER A 99 -6.18 -1.46 12.63
C SER A 99 -7.41 -1.76 13.48
N ARG A 100 -8.04 -2.93 13.30
CA ARG A 100 -9.14 -3.39 14.15
C ARG A 100 -8.69 -3.93 15.51
N GLN A 101 -7.39 -4.18 15.68
CA GLN A 101 -6.79 -4.72 16.91
C GLN A 101 -5.57 -3.90 17.31
N PRO A 102 -5.74 -2.60 17.65
CA PRO A 102 -4.61 -1.71 17.92
C PRO A 102 -3.80 -2.10 19.16
N ASP A 103 -4.39 -2.85 20.10
CA ASP A 103 -3.77 -3.17 21.39
C ASP A 103 -2.71 -4.29 21.33
N LYS A 104 -2.61 -5.00 20.21
CA LYS A 104 -1.55 -6.00 20.02
C LYS A 104 -0.24 -5.35 19.55
N LYS A 105 0.44 -4.64 20.44
CA LYS A 105 1.72 -3.91 20.26
C LYS A 105 1.56 -2.68 19.35
N GLU A 106 1.79 -1.49 19.92
CA GLU A 106 2.03 -0.29 19.12
C GLU A 106 3.01 -0.64 18.00
N SER A 107 2.48 -0.70 16.79
CA SER A 107 3.27 -1.09 15.64
C SER A 107 4.42 -0.08 15.51
N PHE A 108 5.63 -0.58 15.27
CA PHE A 108 6.79 0.26 14.97
C PHE A 108 6.47 1.35 13.93
N ARG A 109 5.56 1.07 12.99
CA ARG A 109 5.10 2.01 11.96
C ARG A 109 4.28 3.16 12.53
N GLN A 110 3.46 2.93 13.55
CA GLN A 110 2.63 4.00 14.15
C GLN A 110 3.48 5.07 14.83
N LYS A 111 4.70 4.72 15.25
CA LYS A 111 5.67 5.65 15.84
C LYS A 111 6.52 6.37 14.80
N GLN A 112 6.43 6.00 13.51
CA GLN A 112 7.19 6.63 12.43
C GLN A 112 6.47 7.83 11.85
N HIS A 113 7.18 8.94 11.78
CA HIS A 113 6.76 10.10 10.98
C HIS A 113 7.35 9.97 9.56
N LYS A 114 6.52 9.55 8.61
CA LYS A 114 6.92 9.35 7.23
C LYS A 114 6.95 10.68 6.50
N ILE A 115 8.12 11.08 6.00
CA ILE A 115 8.30 12.27 5.16
C ILE A 115 8.40 11.84 3.70
N VAL A 116 9.46 11.11 3.33
CA VAL A 116 9.69 10.66 1.94
C VAL A 116 8.67 9.62 1.49
N LEU A 117 8.27 8.72 2.39
CA LEU A 117 7.31 7.65 2.11
C LEU A 117 5.86 8.01 2.47
N GLU A 118 5.54 9.30 2.63
CA GLU A 118 4.22 9.78 3.02
C GLU A 118 3.10 9.23 2.12
N ASN A 119 3.34 9.21 0.82
CA ASN A 119 2.38 8.78 -0.20
C ASN A 119 2.49 7.29 -0.58
N CYS A 120 3.44 6.55 0.01
CA CYS A 120 3.63 5.13 -0.29
C CYS A 120 2.42 4.30 0.16
N GLY A 121 1.83 3.54 -0.76
CA GLY A 121 0.60 2.76 -0.57
C GLY A 121 -0.70 3.59 -0.61
N ILE A 122 -0.60 4.94 -0.69
CA ILE A 122 -1.74 5.85 -0.74
C ILE A 122 -2.09 6.22 -2.18
N ILE A 123 -1.09 6.60 -2.98
CA ILE A 123 -1.25 6.94 -4.40
C ILE A 123 -0.80 5.79 -5.29
N ASP A 124 -1.33 5.75 -6.51
CA ASP A 124 -0.87 4.85 -7.56
C ASP A 124 0.44 5.39 -8.15
N PRO A 125 1.57 4.65 -8.07
CA PRO A 125 2.86 5.10 -8.58
C PRO A 125 2.91 5.24 -10.11
N ASP A 126 2.03 4.57 -10.85
CA ASP A 126 1.97 4.62 -12.31
C ASP A 126 1.06 5.75 -12.83
N ASN A 127 0.39 6.48 -11.92
CA ASN A 127 -0.53 7.55 -12.27
C ASN A 127 -0.09 8.88 -11.68
N ILE A 128 0.22 9.85 -12.55
CA ILE A 128 0.67 11.18 -12.14
C ILE A 128 -0.42 12.03 -11.47
N THR A 129 -1.69 11.78 -11.76
CA THR A 129 -2.80 12.61 -11.29
C THR A 129 -2.90 12.67 -9.77
N PRO A 130 -2.90 11.54 -9.01
CA PRO A 130 -2.93 11.58 -7.55
C PRO A 130 -1.71 12.31 -6.94
N TYR A 131 -0.54 12.22 -7.59
CA TYR A 131 0.65 12.96 -7.15
C TYR A 131 0.46 14.48 -7.30
N ILE A 132 -0.11 14.94 -8.41
CA ILE A 132 -0.43 16.36 -8.64
C ILE A 132 -1.47 16.85 -7.61
N GLU A 133 -2.53 16.07 -7.36
CA GLU A 133 -3.57 16.38 -6.37
C GLU A 133 -3.01 16.53 -4.96
N LYS A 134 -2.00 15.75 -4.61
CA LYS A 134 -1.23 15.84 -3.34
C LYS A 134 -0.26 17.01 -3.29
N GLY A 135 -0.20 17.82 -4.33
CA GLY A 135 0.66 19.00 -4.40
C GLY A 135 1.99 18.78 -5.12
N GLY A 136 2.13 17.64 -5.81
CA GLY A 136 3.28 17.36 -6.66
C GLY A 136 3.55 18.48 -7.66
N TYR A 137 4.83 18.74 -7.90
CA TYR A 137 5.33 19.82 -8.78
C TYR A 137 5.02 21.26 -8.36
N LYS A 138 4.29 21.51 -7.26
CA LYS A 138 4.03 22.90 -6.81
C LYS A 138 5.32 23.66 -6.50
N ALA A 139 6.26 23.00 -5.82
CA ALA A 139 7.55 23.63 -5.47
C ALA A 139 8.35 23.99 -6.72
N ILE A 140 8.53 23.07 -7.67
CA ILE A 140 9.28 23.34 -8.90
C ILE A 140 8.60 24.43 -9.74
N LYS A 141 7.27 24.48 -9.81
CA LYS A 141 6.54 25.56 -10.47
C LYS A 141 6.88 26.92 -9.84
N LYS A 142 6.87 27.01 -8.51
CA LYS A 142 7.24 28.23 -7.78
C LYS A 142 8.68 28.65 -8.13
N VAL A 143 9.61 27.72 -8.04
CA VAL A 143 11.02 27.98 -8.37
C VAL A 143 11.18 28.55 -9.77
N LEU A 144 10.64 27.87 -10.78
CA LEU A 144 10.80 28.27 -12.18
C LEU A 144 10.09 29.58 -12.55
N SER A 145 9.06 29.98 -11.80
CA SER A 145 8.28 31.19 -12.09
C SER A 145 8.71 32.42 -11.32
N SER A 146 9.33 32.29 -10.16
CA SER A 146 9.48 33.42 -9.22
C SER A 146 10.72 33.42 -8.34
N MET A 147 11.65 32.50 -8.53
CA MET A 147 12.87 32.43 -7.69
C MET A 147 14.13 32.43 -8.54
N THR A 148 15.17 33.09 -8.02
CA THR A 148 16.53 32.99 -8.57
C THR A 148 17.26 31.77 -8.00
N PRO A 149 18.38 31.33 -8.64
CA PRO A 149 19.19 30.23 -8.08
C PRO A 149 19.64 30.48 -6.63
N GLU A 150 20.01 31.72 -6.30
CA GLU A 150 20.43 32.11 -4.96
C GLU A 150 19.31 31.95 -3.95
N GLN A 151 18.08 32.36 -4.29
CA GLN A 151 16.90 32.23 -3.44
C GLN A 151 16.47 30.79 -3.22
N VAL A 152 16.91 29.83 -4.04
CA VAL A 152 16.65 28.40 -3.86
C VAL A 152 17.65 27.77 -2.90
N ILE A 153 18.87 28.34 -2.77
CA ILE A 153 19.94 27.85 -1.92
C ILE A 153 19.77 28.32 -0.46
N GLU A 154 19.21 29.51 -0.25
CA GLU A 154 18.92 30.09 1.07
C GLU A 154 17.71 29.36 1.76
#